data_8fa4e8cd48ee44e6a4fdb5a05f9f039d
#
_entry.id   8fa4e8cd48ee44e6a4fdb5a05f9f039d
#
_cell.length_a   1.000
_cell.length_b   1.000
_cell.length_c   1.000
_cell.angle_alpha   90.00
_cell.angle_beta   90.00
_cell.angle_gamma   90.00
#
_symmetry.space_group_name_H-M   'P 1'
#
loop_
_entity.id
_entity.type
_entity.pdbx_description
1 polymer ?
#
loop_
_entity_poly.entity_id
_entity_poly.type
_entity_poly.pdbx_seq_one_letter_code
_entity_poly.pdbx_strand_id
1 'polypeptide(L)'
;MIEVTDLAKHFGTVQAVRHVSFRAPDGAITALLGPNGAGKTTTLRMIATLVAPTHGNARVDGIDCSADPLAVRARIGVLSDARGLYARLTARENIRYYGALRRMPDAAIESSIERLSDLLDMGELLDRRTDGFSQGEKMKVAIARTLVHDPPNVMLDEPTNGLDVMTTRKLREVIRRLRDAGKCVLFSSHVMQEVSALCDEIVIVARGSVVAQGTADELLATSGCATLEDAFVHLAGEGLPA
;
A
#
# COMPACT_ATOMS: atom_id res chain seq x y z
N MET A 1 2.95 -8.96 9.33
CA MET A 1 2.10 -8.05 10.13
C MET A 1 2.78 -6.69 10.28
N ILE A 2 2.00 -5.58 10.20
CA ILE A 2 2.48 -4.20 10.41
C ILE A 2 1.81 -3.63 11.65
N GLU A 3 2.58 -3.07 12.56
CA GLU A 3 2.11 -2.41 13.78
C GLU A 3 2.63 -0.98 13.83
N VAL A 4 1.74 -0.05 14.11
CA VAL A 4 2.05 1.39 14.20
C VAL A 4 1.57 1.90 15.56
N THR A 5 2.45 2.57 16.30
CA THR A 5 2.17 3.04 17.65
C THR A 5 2.57 4.51 17.78
N ASP A 6 1.57 5.36 17.98
CA ASP A 6 1.68 6.80 18.23
C ASP A 6 2.61 7.53 17.26
N LEU A 7 2.49 7.14 15.97
CA LEU A 7 3.39 7.62 14.92
C LEU A 7 3.07 9.07 14.58
N ALA A 8 4.09 9.92 14.60
CA ALA A 8 3.98 11.34 14.28
C ALA A 8 5.10 11.81 13.35
N LYS A 9 4.77 12.77 12.48
CA LYS A 9 5.75 13.42 11.58
C LYS A 9 5.47 14.90 11.40
N HIS A 10 6.51 15.68 11.71
CA HIS A 10 6.54 17.11 11.46
C HIS A 10 7.57 17.44 10.37
N PHE A 11 7.20 18.32 9.47
CA PHE A 11 8.07 18.93 8.46
C PHE A 11 8.09 20.45 8.72
N GLY A 12 9.11 20.92 9.44
CA GLY A 12 9.12 22.30 9.95
C GLY A 12 7.89 22.57 10.82
N THR A 13 7.05 23.52 10.42
CA THR A 13 5.81 23.87 11.13
C THR A 13 4.60 23.00 10.76
N VAL A 14 4.72 22.17 9.72
CA VAL A 14 3.61 21.35 9.23
C VAL A 14 3.59 20.01 9.96
N GLN A 15 2.51 19.72 10.67
CA GLN A 15 2.24 18.42 11.28
C GLN A 15 1.52 17.52 10.28
N ALA A 16 2.29 16.80 9.47
CA ALA A 16 1.72 15.92 8.43
C ALA A 16 1.08 14.66 9.02
N VAL A 17 1.62 14.15 10.13
CA VAL A 17 1.06 13.04 10.92
C VAL A 17 1.18 13.45 12.38
N ARG A 18 0.10 13.30 13.15
CA ARG A 18 0.01 13.74 14.56
C ARG A 18 0.04 12.55 15.53
N HIS A 19 -0.96 11.68 15.41
CA HIS A 19 -1.14 10.48 16.22
C HIS A 19 -1.77 9.39 15.37
N VAL A 20 -0.94 8.50 14.85
CA VAL A 20 -1.42 7.37 14.06
C VAL A 20 -1.01 6.08 14.77
N SER A 21 -2.02 5.31 15.20
CA SER A 21 -1.85 3.98 15.76
C SER A 21 -2.83 3.04 15.10
N PHE A 22 -2.33 1.92 14.57
CA PHE A 22 -3.16 0.86 13.98
C PHE A 22 -2.37 -0.43 13.83
N ARG A 23 -3.07 -1.51 13.50
CA ARG A 23 -2.48 -2.79 13.10
C ARG A 23 -3.01 -3.21 11.73
N ALA A 24 -2.12 -3.80 10.93
CA ALA A 24 -2.47 -4.49 9.69
C ALA A 24 -2.00 -5.95 9.85
N PRO A 25 -2.92 -6.90 10.06
CA PRO A 25 -2.58 -8.30 10.31
C PRO A 25 -2.16 -9.03 9.04
N ASP A 26 -1.50 -10.18 9.23
CA ASP A 26 -1.21 -11.11 8.14
C ASP A 26 -2.51 -11.75 7.65
N GLY A 27 -2.56 -12.07 6.35
CA GLY A 27 -3.73 -12.66 5.72
C GLY A 27 -4.95 -11.73 5.66
N ALA A 28 -4.75 -10.42 5.78
CA ALA A 28 -5.81 -9.43 5.69
C ALA A 28 -5.43 -8.23 4.80
N ILE A 29 -6.46 -7.57 4.29
CA ILE A 29 -6.36 -6.33 3.54
C ILE A 29 -6.80 -5.18 4.45
N THR A 30 -5.86 -4.33 4.83
CA THR A 30 -6.12 -3.12 5.64
C THR A 30 -6.03 -1.87 4.77
N ALA A 31 -7.03 -1.01 4.84
CA ALA A 31 -7.02 0.29 4.16
C ALA A 31 -6.70 1.44 5.11
N LEU A 32 -5.83 2.35 4.67
CA LEU A 32 -5.75 3.72 5.21
C LEU A 32 -6.68 4.61 4.38
N LEU A 33 -7.88 4.87 4.88
CA LEU A 33 -8.91 5.67 4.22
C LEU A 33 -8.85 7.12 4.71
N GLY A 34 -8.84 8.07 3.80
CA GLY A 34 -8.89 9.49 4.16
C GLY A 34 -8.68 10.42 2.98
N PRO A 35 -8.99 11.71 3.12
CA PRO A 35 -8.82 12.68 2.05
C PRO A 35 -7.34 12.92 1.71
N ASN A 36 -7.11 13.64 0.61
CA ASN A 36 -5.77 14.10 0.26
C ASN A 36 -5.24 15.02 1.37
N GLY A 37 -3.96 14.84 1.74
CA GLY A 37 -3.34 15.59 2.84
C GLY A 37 -3.65 15.03 4.25
N ALA A 38 -4.42 13.95 4.40
CA ALA A 38 -4.70 13.33 5.71
C ALA A 38 -3.48 12.69 6.39
N GLY A 39 -2.36 12.53 5.69
CA GLY A 39 -1.14 11.91 6.23
C GLY A 39 -0.89 10.47 5.78
N LYS A 40 -1.76 9.87 4.95
CA LYS A 40 -1.66 8.47 4.49
C LYS A 40 -0.30 8.12 3.87
N THR A 41 0.08 8.83 2.80
CA THR A 41 1.37 8.64 2.11
C THR A 41 2.56 8.85 3.05
N THR A 42 2.49 9.85 3.95
CA THR A 42 3.56 10.10 4.93
C THR A 42 3.67 8.93 5.91
N THR A 43 2.56 8.38 6.37
CA THR A 43 2.52 7.19 7.23
C THR A 43 3.13 5.99 6.52
N LEU A 44 2.72 5.70 5.27
CA LEU A 44 3.32 4.62 4.47
C LEU A 44 4.83 4.81 4.26
N ARG A 45 5.29 6.04 4.00
CA ARG A 45 6.73 6.35 3.84
C ARG A 45 7.53 6.13 5.14
N MET A 46 6.94 6.38 6.31
CA MET A 46 7.60 6.09 7.59
C MET A 46 7.72 4.58 7.82
N ILE A 47 6.66 3.81 7.57
CA ILE A 47 6.67 2.34 7.65
C ILE A 47 7.68 1.77 6.62
N ALA A 48 7.72 2.33 5.42
CA ALA A 48 8.67 1.95 4.35
C ALA A 48 10.13 2.39 4.65
N THR A 49 10.38 3.00 5.79
CA THR A 49 11.71 3.51 6.20
C THR A 49 12.31 4.58 5.26
N LEU A 50 11.47 5.26 4.49
CA LEU A 50 11.87 6.36 3.60
C LEU A 50 11.92 7.71 4.30
N VAL A 51 11.19 7.85 5.40
CA VAL A 51 11.12 9.06 6.24
C VAL A 51 11.18 8.61 7.69
N ALA A 52 12.07 9.18 8.47
CA ALA A 52 12.12 8.93 9.92
C ALA A 52 10.93 9.61 10.62
N PRO A 53 10.24 8.94 11.56
CA PRO A 53 9.23 9.58 12.39
C PRO A 53 9.83 10.65 13.28
N THR A 54 9.02 11.62 13.70
CA THR A 54 9.40 12.60 14.73
C THR A 54 9.12 12.03 16.12
N HIS A 55 8.07 11.22 16.24
CA HIS A 55 7.69 10.53 17.48
C HIS A 55 7.01 9.20 17.14
N GLY A 56 6.91 8.31 18.14
CA GLY A 56 6.31 6.99 17.98
C GLY A 56 7.16 6.03 17.16
N ASN A 57 6.61 4.87 16.86
CA ASN A 57 7.33 3.87 16.06
C ASN A 57 6.39 3.06 15.17
N ALA A 58 7.00 2.40 14.18
CA ALA A 58 6.35 1.37 13.38
C ALA A 58 7.19 0.10 13.40
N ARG A 59 6.54 -1.07 13.37
CA ARG A 59 7.19 -2.38 13.28
C ARG A 59 6.61 -3.18 12.14
N VAL A 60 7.47 -3.93 11.48
CA VAL A 60 7.09 -4.91 10.45
C VAL A 60 7.62 -6.27 10.87
N ASP A 61 6.74 -7.24 11.04
CA ASP A 61 7.08 -8.58 11.57
C ASP A 61 7.89 -8.49 12.88
N GLY A 62 7.53 -7.54 13.77
CA GLY A 62 8.21 -7.29 15.03
C GLY A 62 9.51 -6.47 14.91
N ILE A 63 10.01 -6.22 13.69
CA ILE A 63 11.25 -5.45 13.45
C ILE A 63 10.93 -3.96 13.48
N ASP A 64 11.64 -3.19 14.29
CA ASP A 64 11.47 -1.74 14.38
C ASP A 64 12.01 -1.04 13.13
N CYS A 65 11.16 -0.22 12.50
CA CYS A 65 11.47 0.48 11.25
C CYS A 65 12.61 1.49 11.36
N SER A 66 12.83 2.05 12.54
CA SER A 66 13.89 3.04 12.80
C SER A 66 15.20 2.36 13.22
N ALA A 67 15.13 1.23 13.94
CA ALA A 67 16.29 0.53 14.46
C ALA A 67 16.98 -0.34 13.38
N ASP A 68 16.22 -1.05 12.57
CA ASP A 68 16.76 -1.90 11.49
C ASP A 68 15.99 -1.72 10.16
N PRO A 69 16.19 -0.58 9.47
CA PRO A 69 15.51 -0.31 8.22
C PRO A 69 15.85 -1.29 7.09
N LEU A 70 17.03 -1.93 7.11
CA LEU A 70 17.40 -2.89 6.08
C LEU A 70 16.66 -4.21 6.23
N ALA A 71 16.53 -4.71 7.45
CA ALA A 71 15.72 -5.90 7.72
C ALA A 71 14.25 -5.66 7.39
N VAL A 72 13.70 -4.49 7.72
CA VAL A 72 12.34 -4.10 7.34
C VAL A 72 12.16 -4.09 5.82
N ARG A 73 13.08 -3.44 5.08
CA ARG A 73 13.03 -3.40 3.60
C ARG A 73 13.07 -4.79 2.96
N ALA A 74 13.70 -5.76 3.58
CA ALA A 74 13.68 -7.14 3.11
C ALA A 74 12.30 -7.81 3.26
N ARG A 75 11.46 -7.32 4.16
CA ARG A 75 10.14 -7.86 4.50
C ARG A 75 8.97 -7.14 3.82
N ILE A 76 9.23 -6.04 3.12
CA ILE A 76 8.18 -5.22 2.51
C ILE A 76 8.35 -5.08 1.00
N GLY A 77 7.23 -5.14 0.30
CA GLY A 77 7.08 -4.64 -1.06
C GLY A 77 6.30 -3.33 -1.03
N VAL A 78 6.83 -2.28 -1.66
CA VAL A 78 6.20 -0.95 -1.64
C VAL A 78 5.93 -0.46 -3.04
N LEU A 79 4.66 -0.22 -3.36
CA LEU A 79 4.23 0.54 -4.52
C LEU A 79 3.95 1.96 -4.08
N SER A 80 4.80 2.90 -4.47
CA SER A 80 4.56 4.33 -4.26
C SER A 80 3.70 4.93 -5.36
N ASP A 81 3.05 6.05 -5.08
CA ASP A 81 2.29 6.82 -6.08
C ASP A 81 3.15 7.22 -7.30
N ALA A 82 4.43 7.54 -7.09
CA ALA A 82 5.39 7.76 -8.17
C ALA A 82 5.81 6.43 -8.83
N ARG A 83 5.03 5.97 -9.81
CA ARG A 83 5.19 4.67 -10.51
C ARG A 83 6.31 4.65 -11.55
N GLY A 84 7.29 5.55 -11.48
CA GLY A 84 8.33 5.71 -12.49
C GLY A 84 8.98 4.39 -12.91
N LEU A 85 8.78 4.00 -14.17
CA LEU A 85 9.49 2.89 -14.81
C LEU A 85 10.66 3.44 -15.61
N TYR A 86 11.67 2.62 -15.81
CA TYR A 86 12.76 2.93 -16.75
C TYR A 86 12.24 2.73 -18.17
N ALA A 87 11.85 3.80 -18.85
CA ALA A 87 11.16 3.78 -20.13
C ALA A 87 11.93 3.03 -21.23
N ARG A 88 13.27 3.09 -21.21
CA ARG A 88 14.13 2.41 -22.18
C ARG A 88 14.30 0.91 -21.95
N LEU A 89 13.95 0.43 -20.76
CA LEU A 89 14.00 -0.98 -20.40
C LEU A 89 12.69 -1.68 -20.77
N THR A 90 12.78 -2.97 -21.07
CA THR A 90 11.59 -3.83 -21.20
C THR A 90 10.92 -4.03 -19.84
N ALA A 91 9.70 -4.58 -19.82
CA ALA A 91 9.04 -4.92 -18.57
C ALA A 91 9.86 -5.94 -17.76
N ARG A 92 10.40 -6.99 -18.42
CA ARG A 92 11.30 -8.00 -17.83
C ARG A 92 12.53 -7.33 -17.21
N GLU A 93 13.21 -6.46 -17.93
CA GLU A 93 14.40 -5.77 -17.44
C GLU A 93 14.10 -4.85 -16.26
N ASN A 94 12.95 -4.17 -16.26
CA ASN A 94 12.50 -3.37 -15.12
C ASN A 94 12.33 -4.23 -13.87
N ILE A 95 11.71 -5.42 -13.98
CA ILE A 95 11.50 -6.32 -12.85
C ILE A 95 12.82 -6.93 -12.38
N ARG A 96 13.63 -7.42 -13.34
CA ARG A 96 14.96 -8.00 -13.07
C ARG A 96 15.85 -7.03 -12.30
N TYR A 97 15.87 -5.76 -12.69
CA TYR A 97 16.65 -4.73 -12.02
C TYR A 97 16.32 -4.63 -10.51
N TYR A 98 15.03 -4.69 -10.15
CA TYR A 98 14.61 -4.66 -8.75
C TYR A 98 14.95 -5.95 -7.99
N GLY A 99 14.90 -7.10 -8.65
CA GLY A 99 15.39 -8.36 -8.07
C GLY A 99 16.90 -8.32 -7.81
N ALA A 100 17.69 -7.79 -8.76
CA ALA A 100 19.12 -7.64 -8.62
C ALA A 100 19.51 -6.66 -7.49
N LEU A 101 18.77 -5.53 -7.32
CA LEU A 101 18.96 -4.63 -6.18
C LEU A 101 18.73 -5.33 -4.83
N ARG A 102 17.91 -6.36 -4.79
CA ARG A 102 17.65 -7.22 -3.63
C ARG A 102 18.64 -8.37 -3.50
N ARG A 103 19.68 -8.42 -4.35
CA ARG A 103 20.69 -9.47 -4.41
C ARG A 103 20.10 -10.88 -4.60
N MET A 104 18.98 -10.97 -5.31
CA MET A 104 18.40 -12.26 -5.67
C MET A 104 19.26 -12.95 -6.72
N PRO A 105 19.41 -14.29 -6.65
CA PRO A 105 20.02 -15.08 -7.73
C PRO A 105 19.22 -14.92 -9.04
N ASP A 106 19.90 -14.89 -10.20
CA ASP A 106 19.26 -14.71 -11.51
C ASP A 106 18.14 -15.73 -11.78
N ALA A 107 18.37 -17.00 -11.44
CA ALA A 107 17.35 -18.05 -11.59
C ALA A 107 16.10 -17.78 -10.74
N ALA A 108 16.25 -17.24 -9.52
CA ALA A 108 15.13 -16.89 -8.66
C ALA A 108 14.38 -15.66 -9.20
N ILE A 109 15.09 -14.71 -9.80
CA ILE A 109 14.46 -13.54 -10.45
C ILE A 109 13.61 -14.01 -11.63
N GLU A 110 14.14 -14.86 -12.52
CA GLU A 110 13.39 -15.35 -13.68
C GLU A 110 12.14 -16.16 -13.25
N SER A 111 12.29 -17.07 -12.30
CA SER A 111 11.14 -17.81 -11.76
C SER A 111 10.08 -16.86 -11.17
N SER A 112 10.49 -15.80 -10.48
CA SER A 112 9.56 -14.77 -9.98
C SER A 112 8.90 -13.99 -11.11
N ILE A 113 9.62 -13.66 -12.18
CA ILE A 113 9.06 -12.96 -13.35
C ILE A 113 7.98 -13.81 -14.01
N GLU A 114 8.23 -15.10 -14.22
CA GLU A 114 7.24 -16.02 -14.80
C GLU A 114 5.98 -16.11 -13.94
N ARG A 115 6.13 -16.37 -12.64
CA ARG A 115 5.01 -16.40 -11.68
C ARG A 115 4.20 -15.08 -11.66
N LEU A 116 4.90 -13.93 -11.69
CA LEU A 116 4.25 -12.62 -11.68
C LEU A 116 3.62 -12.27 -13.03
N SER A 117 4.19 -12.76 -14.12
CA SER A 117 3.60 -12.66 -15.45
C SER A 117 2.23 -13.32 -15.51
N ASP A 118 2.11 -14.53 -14.96
CA ASP A 118 0.84 -15.26 -14.88
C ASP A 118 -0.15 -14.55 -13.94
N LEU A 119 0.32 -14.13 -12.75
CA LEU A 119 -0.52 -13.45 -11.76
C LEU A 119 -1.14 -12.16 -12.30
N LEU A 120 -0.38 -11.40 -13.11
CA LEU A 120 -0.74 -10.08 -13.59
C LEU A 120 -1.22 -10.08 -15.05
N ASP A 121 -1.27 -11.24 -15.70
CA ASP A 121 -1.64 -11.37 -17.12
C ASP A 121 -0.80 -10.40 -17.99
N MET A 122 0.54 -10.58 -17.96
CA MET A 122 1.48 -9.66 -18.62
C MET A 122 2.51 -10.35 -19.53
N GLY A 123 2.25 -11.60 -19.95
CA GLY A 123 3.19 -12.36 -20.80
C GLY A 123 3.61 -11.63 -22.07
N GLU A 124 2.65 -11.05 -22.78
CA GLU A 124 2.92 -10.29 -24.01
C GLU A 124 3.66 -8.96 -23.79
N LEU A 125 3.74 -8.49 -22.54
CA LEU A 125 4.38 -7.24 -22.18
C LEU A 125 5.85 -7.41 -21.82
N LEU A 126 6.28 -8.61 -21.42
CA LEU A 126 7.59 -8.83 -20.78
C LEU A 126 8.76 -8.31 -21.62
N ASP A 127 8.75 -8.56 -22.91
CA ASP A 127 9.87 -8.22 -23.80
C ASP A 127 9.66 -6.90 -24.57
N ARG A 128 8.56 -6.18 -24.26
CA ARG A 128 8.29 -4.84 -24.78
C ARG A 128 8.89 -3.77 -23.88
N ARG A 129 9.45 -2.71 -24.47
CA ARG A 129 9.90 -1.52 -23.73
C ARG A 129 8.71 -0.84 -23.08
N THR A 130 8.92 -0.32 -21.87
CA THR A 130 7.85 0.33 -21.10
C THR A 130 7.54 1.76 -21.57
N ASP A 131 8.31 2.28 -22.52
CA ASP A 131 7.97 3.49 -23.25
C ASP A 131 6.69 3.25 -24.10
N GLY A 132 5.72 4.13 -23.94
CA GLY A 132 4.42 3.98 -24.60
C GLY A 132 3.43 3.02 -23.93
N PHE A 133 3.76 2.41 -22.80
CA PHE A 133 2.78 1.61 -22.03
C PHE A 133 1.62 2.47 -21.53
N SER A 134 0.40 1.92 -21.61
CA SER A 134 -0.77 2.47 -20.94
C SER A 134 -0.58 2.53 -19.41
N GLN A 135 -1.40 3.29 -18.71
CA GLN A 135 -1.34 3.36 -17.25
C GLN A 135 -1.56 1.99 -16.59
N GLY A 136 -2.46 1.17 -17.15
CA GLY A 136 -2.69 -0.19 -16.67
C GLY A 136 -1.48 -1.10 -16.89
N GLU A 137 -0.83 -1.07 -18.06
CA GLU A 137 0.39 -1.83 -18.33
C GLU A 137 1.54 -1.39 -17.42
N LYS A 138 1.71 -0.07 -17.21
CA LYS A 138 2.69 0.47 -16.25
C LYS A 138 2.43 -0.01 -14.83
N MET A 139 1.14 -0.07 -14.41
CA MET A 139 0.76 -0.58 -13.11
C MET A 139 1.14 -2.05 -12.91
N LYS A 140 0.89 -2.91 -13.90
CA LYS A 140 1.27 -4.32 -13.85
C LYS A 140 2.77 -4.47 -13.59
N VAL A 141 3.62 -3.77 -14.34
CA VAL A 141 5.08 -3.80 -14.15
C VAL A 141 5.49 -3.23 -12.80
N ALA A 142 4.86 -2.15 -12.33
CA ALA A 142 5.13 -1.57 -11.02
C ALA A 142 4.78 -2.50 -9.87
N ILE A 143 3.67 -3.25 -9.97
CA ILE A 143 3.30 -4.29 -9.00
C ILE A 143 4.28 -5.46 -9.08
N ALA A 144 4.63 -5.94 -10.29
CA ALA A 144 5.56 -7.04 -10.45
C ALA A 144 6.92 -6.74 -9.80
N ARG A 145 7.48 -5.55 -10.02
CA ARG A 145 8.75 -5.17 -9.37
C ARG A 145 8.63 -5.04 -7.84
N THR A 146 7.44 -4.66 -7.34
CA THR A 146 7.15 -4.60 -5.91
C THR A 146 7.14 -5.99 -5.27
N LEU A 147 6.69 -7.01 -6.02
CA LEU A 147 6.50 -8.37 -5.56
C LEU A 147 7.63 -9.33 -5.95
N VAL A 148 8.66 -8.90 -6.69
CA VAL A 148 9.69 -9.79 -7.27
C VAL A 148 10.42 -10.63 -6.22
N HIS A 149 10.65 -10.09 -5.02
CA HIS A 149 11.31 -10.77 -3.90
C HIS A 149 10.33 -11.46 -2.94
N ASP A 150 9.08 -11.61 -3.35
CA ASP A 150 7.99 -12.29 -2.62
C ASP A 150 7.80 -11.82 -1.17
N PRO A 151 7.68 -10.52 -0.92
CA PRO A 151 7.59 -9.97 0.44
C PRO A 151 6.36 -10.47 1.20
N PRO A 152 6.45 -10.75 2.51
CA PRO A 152 5.28 -11.09 3.33
C PRO A 152 4.33 -9.90 3.56
N ASN A 153 4.85 -8.66 3.51
CA ASN A 153 4.05 -7.46 3.69
C ASN A 153 4.07 -6.62 2.40
N VAL A 154 2.91 -6.22 1.92
CA VAL A 154 2.72 -5.46 0.68
C VAL A 154 2.04 -4.13 1.00
N MET A 155 2.68 -3.04 0.66
CA MET A 155 2.14 -1.68 0.85
C MET A 155 1.91 -1.00 -0.49
N LEU A 156 0.71 -0.47 -0.71
CA LEU A 156 0.27 0.11 -1.97
C LEU A 156 -0.29 1.53 -1.71
N ASP A 157 0.40 2.54 -2.22
CA ASP A 157 -0.05 3.94 -2.08
C ASP A 157 -0.91 4.33 -3.29
N GLU A 158 -2.21 4.55 -3.06
CA GLU A 158 -3.24 4.91 -4.06
C GLU A 158 -3.16 4.02 -5.34
N PRO A 159 -3.22 2.68 -5.22
CA PRO A 159 -2.89 1.77 -6.31
C PRO A 159 -3.83 1.85 -7.51
N THR A 160 -5.07 2.30 -7.31
CA THR A 160 -6.11 2.38 -8.34
C THR A 160 -6.18 3.75 -9.04
N ASN A 161 -5.44 4.72 -8.52
CA ASN A 161 -5.48 6.09 -9.04
C ASN A 161 -5.08 6.15 -10.53
N GLY A 162 -5.96 6.73 -11.36
CA GLY A 162 -5.76 6.88 -12.80
C GLY A 162 -5.93 5.59 -13.62
N LEU A 163 -6.49 4.53 -13.04
CA LEU A 163 -6.84 3.30 -13.75
C LEU A 163 -8.29 3.33 -14.23
N ASP A 164 -8.55 2.68 -15.35
CA ASP A 164 -9.90 2.38 -15.81
C ASP A 164 -10.56 1.28 -14.95
N VAL A 165 -11.89 1.12 -15.11
CA VAL A 165 -12.70 0.20 -14.31
C VAL A 165 -12.24 -1.26 -14.45
N MET A 166 -11.86 -1.69 -15.66
CA MET A 166 -11.44 -3.08 -15.89
C MET A 166 -10.09 -3.38 -15.27
N THR A 167 -9.14 -2.44 -15.38
CA THR A 167 -7.83 -2.54 -14.75
C THR A 167 -7.94 -2.51 -13.22
N THR A 168 -8.79 -1.64 -12.67
CA THR A 168 -9.08 -1.59 -11.23
C THR A 168 -9.64 -2.91 -10.73
N ARG A 169 -10.58 -3.54 -11.46
CA ARG A 169 -11.15 -4.83 -11.10
C ARG A 169 -10.09 -5.94 -11.07
N LYS A 170 -9.24 -6.01 -12.10
CA LYS A 170 -8.11 -6.96 -12.13
C LYS A 170 -7.14 -6.75 -10.97
N LEU A 171 -6.82 -5.50 -10.65
CA LEU A 171 -5.96 -5.18 -9.52
C LEU A 171 -6.55 -5.64 -8.17
N ARG A 172 -7.86 -5.46 -7.96
CA ARG A 172 -8.53 -5.96 -6.75
C ARG A 172 -8.43 -7.49 -6.64
N GLU A 173 -8.53 -8.22 -7.75
CA GLU A 173 -8.33 -9.67 -7.76
C GLU A 173 -6.90 -10.06 -7.36
N VAL A 174 -5.89 -9.33 -7.84
CA VAL A 174 -4.49 -9.53 -7.44
C VAL A 174 -4.33 -9.28 -5.93
N ILE A 175 -4.87 -8.20 -5.40
CA ILE A 175 -4.81 -7.88 -3.97
C ILE A 175 -5.46 -8.97 -3.12
N ARG A 176 -6.62 -9.51 -3.54
CA ARG A 176 -7.26 -10.64 -2.84
C ARG A 176 -6.38 -11.90 -2.86
N ARG A 177 -5.76 -12.23 -4.01
CA ARG A 177 -4.83 -13.37 -4.10
C ARG A 177 -3.62 -13.21 -3.19
N LEU A 178 -3.11 -11.99 -2.99
CA LEU A 178 -2.03 -11.73 -2.03
C LEU A 178 -2.49 -12.00 -0.59
N ARG A 179 -3.68 -11.54 -0.21
CA ARG A 179 -4.30 -11.85 1.09
C ARG A 179 -4.49 -13.35 1.27
N ASP A 180 -5.07 -14.02 0.28
CA ASP A 180 -5.37 -15.46 0.33
C ASP A 180 -4.08 -16.31 0.41
N ALA A 181 -2.95 -15.77 -0.07
CA ALA A 181 -1.62 -16.32 0.14
C ALA A 181 -1.02 -16.00 1.53
N GLY A 182 -1.81 -15.45 2.45
CA GLY A 182 -1.41 -15.13 3.82
C GLY A 182 -0.60 -13.84 3.99
N LYS A 183 -0.46 -13.01 2.96
CA LYS A 183 0.30 -11.76 3.05
C LYS A 183 -0.48 -10.68 3.80
N CYS A 184 0.26 -9.83 4.53
CA CYS A 184 -0.27 -8.57 5.05
C CYS A 184 -0.35 -7.57 3.88
N VAL A 185 -1.54 -7.06 3.58
CA VAL A 185 -1.72 -6.04 2.53
C VAL A 185 -2.23 -4.75 3.17
N LEU A 186 -1.44 -3.69 3.08
CA LEU A 186 -1.80 -2.35 3.54
C LEU A 186 -1.87 -1.42 2.34
N PHE A 187 -3.00 -0.77 2.09
CA PHE A 187 -3.07 0.22 1.02
C PHE A 187 -3.75 1.52 1.45
N SER A 188 -3.40 2.61 0.79
CA SER A 188 -4.08 3.88 0.96
C SER A 188 -5.12 4.08 -0.14
N SER A 189 -6.25 4.70 0.22
CA SER A 189 -7.24 5.18 -0.74
C SER A 189 -8.02 6.36 -0.17
N HIS A 190 -8.58 7.17 -1.06
CA HIS A 190 -9.59 8.17 -0.75
C HIS A 190 -10.96 7.79 -1.35
N VAL A 191 -11.08 6.61 -1.96
CA VAL A 191 -12.28 6.11 -2.64
C VAL A 191 -12.98 5.08 -1.77
N MET A 192 -14.07 5.48 -1.09
CA MET A 192 -14.82 4.65 -0.15
C MET A 192 -15.36 3.35 -0.77
N GLN A 193 -15.83 3.42 -2.01
CA GLN A 193 -16.35 2.26 -2.74
C GLN A 193 -15.29 1.18 -2.97
N GLU A 194 -14.03 1.57 -3.14
CA GLU A 194 -12.93 0.60 -3.27
C GLU A 194 -12.64 -0.09 -1.95
N VAL A 195 -12.59 0.70 -0.89
CA VAL A 195 -12.31 0.22 0.46
C VAL A 195 -13.40 -0.73 0.94
N SER A 196 -14.68 -0.34 0.79
CA SER A 196 -15.83 -1.19 1.16
C SER A 196 -15.86 -2.53 0.40
N ALA A 197 -15.45 -2.54 -0.88
CA ALA A 197 -15.49 -3.74 -1.70
C ALA A 197 -14.31 -4.71 -1.51
N LEU A 198 -13.22 -4.25 -0.86
CA LEU A 198 -11.95 -4.97 -0.86
C LEU A 198 -11.39 -5.28 0.52
N CYS A 199 -11.65 -4.43 1.52
CA CYS A 199 -10.92 -4.47 2.78
C CYS A 199 -11.57 -5.34 3.84
N ASP A 200 -10.73 -6.00 4.62
CA ASP A 200 -11.11 -6.70 5.84
C ASP A 200 -11.11 -5.72 7.02
N GLU A 201 -10.17 -4.75 7.01
CA GLU A 201 -10.00 -3.72 8.03
C GLU A 201 -9.86 -2.33 7.39
N ILE A 202 -10.48 -1.33 8.02
CA ILE A 202 -10.44 0.07 7.57
C ILE A 202 -9.92 0.93 8.71
N VAL A 203 -8.90 1.72 8.44
CA VAL A 203 -8.34 2.73 9.34
C VAL A 203 -8.67 4.10 8.75
N ILE A 204 -9.58 4.82 9.35
CA ILE A 204 -9.96 6.18 8.92
C ILE A 204 -8.95 7.18 9.46
N VAL A 205 -8.30 7.90 8.54
CA VAL A 205 -7.30 8.93 8.86
C VAL A 205 -7.81 10.31 8.44
N ALA A 206 -7.86 11.22 9.39
CA ALA A 206 -8.23 12.61 9.15
C ALA A 206 -7.25 13.55 9.88
N ARG A 207 -6.79 14.60 9.19
CA ARG A 207 -5.89 15.63 9.74
C ARG A 207 -4.66 15.09 10.49
N GLY A 208 -4.09 14.01 9.98
CA GLY A 208 -2.89 13.39 10.55
C GLY A 208 -3.13 12.47 11.73
N SER A 209 -4.37 12.12 12.06
CA SER A 209 -4.73 11.23 13.16
C SER A 209 -5.66 10.12 12.71
N VAL A 210 -5.60 8.96 13.37
CA VAL A 210 -6.62 7.91 13.24
C VAL A 210 -7.84 8.35 14.04
N VAL A 211 -9.00 8.39 13.37
CA VAL A 211 -10.28 8.79 14.00
C VAL A 211 -11.18 7.58 14.26
N ALA A 212 -11.03 6.51 13.47
CA ALA A 212 -11.73 5.24 13.70
C ALA A 212 -10.96 4.09 13.02
N GLN A 213 -11.14 2.86 13.54
CA GLN A 213 -10.65 1.62 12.95
C GLN A 213 -11.66 0.51 13.19
N GLY A 214 -11.84 -0.37 12.22
CA GLY A 214 -12.68 -1.57 12.29
C GLY A 214 -13.05 -2.08 10.91
N THR A 215 -13.90 -3.10 10.88
CA THR A 215 -14.55 -3.57 9.65
C THR A 215 -15.55 -2.54 9.14
N ALA A 216 -15.98 -2.66 7.89
CA ALA A 216 -17.02 -1.78 7.34
C ALA A 216 -18.31 -1.81 8.21
N ASP A 217 -18.74 -3.00 8.65
CA ASP A 217 -19.94 -3.18 9.46
C ASP A 217 -19.80 -2.53 10.85
N GLU A 218 -18.65 -2.66 11.49
CA GLU A 218 -18.37 -2.02 12.80
C GLU A 218 -18.37 -0.49 12.68
N LEU A 219 -17.79 0.06 11.63
CA LEU A 219 -17.79 1.51 11.39
C LEU A 219 -19.20 2.05 11.12
N LEU A 220 -20.01 1.32 10.35
CA LEU A 220 -21.42 1.66 10.13
C LEU A 220 -22.22 1.60 11.44
N ALA A 221 -22.04 0.54 12.23
CA ALA A 221 -22.72 0.39 13.53
C ALA A 221 -22.34 1.50 14.51
N THR A 222 -21.05 1.86 14.58
CA THR A 222 -20.54 2.90 15.48
C THR A 222 -21.02 4.29 15.10
N SER A 223 -21.08 4.58 13.79
CA SER A 223 -21.52 5.89 13.29
C SER A 223 -23.04 6.04 13.21
N GLY A 224 -23.79 4.93 13.24
CA GLY A 224 -25.23 4.92 12.96
C GLY A 224 -25.63 5.29 11.53
N CYS A 225 -24.66 5.26 10.60
CA CYS A 225 -24.86 5.65 9.21
C CYS A 225 -25.22 4.46 8.32
N ALA A 226 -25.89 4.73 7.21
CA ALA A 226 -26.27 3.69 6.25
C ALA A 226 -25.17 3.36 5.22
N THR A 227 -24.24 4.28 5.00
CA THR A 227 -23.15 4.12 4.03
C THR A 227 -21.78 4.43 4.65
N LEU A 228 -20.72 3.81 4.14
CA LEU A 228 -19.35 4.10 4.60
C LEU A 228 -18.95 5.55 4.32
N GLU A 229 -19.54 6.19 3.30
CA GLU A 229 -19.30 7.59 2.97
C GLU A 229 -19.87 8.51 4.07
N ASP A 230 -21.10 8.29 4.50
CA ASP A 230 -21.72 9.02 5.59
C ASP A 230 -20.99 8.77 6.92
N ALA A 231 -20.62 7.50 7.18
CA ALA A 231 -19.84 7.12 8.35
C ALA A 231 -18.49 7.85 8.40
N PHE A 232 -17.81 7.93 7.25
CA PHE A 232 -16.56 8.68 7.15
C PHE A 232 -16.75 10.17 7.46
N VAL A 233 -17.76 10.82 6.87
CA VAL A 233 -18.05 12.25 7.11
C VAL A 233 -18.36 12.50 8.60
N HIS A 234 -19.16 11.62 9.21
CA HIS A 234 -19.53 11.71 10.62
C HIS A 234 -18.30 11.55 11.53
N LEU A 235 -17.55 10.45 11.39
CA LEU A 235 -16.39 10.13 12.22
C LEU A 235 -15.21 11.10 12.00
N ALA A 236 -15.00 11.56 10.77
CA ALA A 236 -13.97 12.56 10.45
C ALA A 236 -14.38 13.97 10.90
N GLY A 237 -15.69 14.27 10.96
CA GLY A 237 -16.25 15.54 11.44
C GLY A 237 -16.25 15.66 12.96
N GLU A 238 -16.63 14.61 13.69
CA GLU A 238 -16.66 14.62 15.17
C GLU A 238 -15.26 14.58 15.80
N GLY A 239 -14.26 14.07 15.11
CA GLY A 239 -12.86 14.12 15.53
C GLY A 239 -12.20 15.50 15.45
N LEU A 240 -12.99 16.57 15.29
CA LEU A 240 -12.52 17.93 15.13
C LEU A 240 -12.80 18.74 16.41
N PRO A 241 -11.78 19.02 17.26
CA PRO A 241 -11.87 20.19 18.12
C PRO A 241 -11.98 21.42 17.22
N ALA A 242 -12.97 22.27 17.51
CA ALA A 242 -13.25 23.54 16.86
C ALA A 242 -12.01 24.46 16.83
#